data_40c7e63df5db2051ac37e067a4fbf622
#
_entry.id   40c7e63df5db2051ac37e067a4fbf622
#
_cell.length_a   1.000
_cell.length_b   1.000
_cell.length_c   1.000
_cell.angle_alpha   90.00
_cell.angle_beta   90.00
_cell.angle_gamma   90.00
#
_symmetry.space_group_name_H-M   'P 1'
#
loop_
_entity.id
_entity.type
_entity.pdbx_description
1 polymer ?
#
loop_
_entity_poly.entity_id
_entity_poly.type
_entity_poly.pdbx_seq_one_letter_code
_entity_poly.pdbx_strand_id
1 'polypeptide(L)'
;VLKEIRKTSGVPVLMLTARQEPEDKFEGFENGADDYLLKPFLPKELLFRVEAILKRAYPKACRRIYLEAAVVDLETAEVCRDGIVFPLTAKELCLLEKLYENAGKIVTTGTLCETICGEFWEGYESTLGTHIRHLREKIEENPSKPQSLVTVRGLGYRLFARR
;
A
#
# COMPACT_ATOMS: atom_id res chain seq x y z
N VAL A 1 14.15 -9.52 -29.19
CA VAL A 1 13.71 -9.93 -27.84
C VAL A 1 12.51 -9.08 -27.41
N LEU A 2 12.59 -7.75 -27.32
CA LEU A 2 11.50 -6.90 -26.81
C LEU A 2 10.20 -7.03 -27.64
N LYS A 3 10.30 -6.97 -28.97
CA LYS A 3 9.16 -7.20 -29.89
C LYS A 3 8.46 -8.54 -29.65
N GLU A 4 9.21 -9.58 -29.30
CA GLU A 4 8.62 -10.89 -28.98
C GLU A 4 7.88 -10.88 -27.64
N ILE A 5 8.43 -10.23 -26.62
CA ILE A 5 7.76 -10.06 -25.32
C ILE A 5 6.43 -9.31 -25.52
N ARG A 6 6.42 -8.26 -26.34
CA ARG A 6 5.22 -7.44 -26.59
C ARG A 6 4.11 -8.16 -27.36
N LYS A 7 4.41 -9.24 -28.07
CA LYS A 7 3.37 -10.06 -28.71
C LYS A 7 2.50 -10.83 -27.71
N THR A 8 3.06 -11.14 -26.54
CA THR A 8 2.41 -12.02 -25.56
C THR A 8 2.18 -11.37 -24.20
N SER A 9 2.83 -10.24 -23.90
CA SER A 9 2.80 -9.62 -22.57
C SER A 9 2.89 -8.11 -22.61
N GLY A 10 2.06 -7.46 -21.78
CA GLY A 10 2.12 -6.02 -21.47
C GLY A 10 3.00 -5.69 -20.27
N VAL A 11 3.83 -6.63 -19.80
CA VAL A 11 4.70 -6.40 -18.63
C VAL A 11 5.61 -5.17 -18.84
N PRO A 12 5.77 -4.30 -17.85
CA PRO A 12 6.67 -3.17 -17.98
C PRO A 12 8.11 -3.60 -18.18
N VAL A 13 8.81 -2.92 -19.10
CA VAL A 13 10.19 -3.25 -19.49
C VAL A 13 11.08 -2.03 -19.36
N LEU A 14 12.10 -2.12 -18.51
CA LEU A 14 13.21 -1.18 -18.42
C LEU A 14 14.42 -1.76 -19.14
N MET A 15 14.93 -1.03 -20.14
CA MET A 15 16.11 -1.44 -20.90
C MET A 15 17.38 -0.88 -20.26
N LEU A 16 18.34 -1.76 -19.97
CA LEU A 16 19.68 -1.37 -19.51
C LEU A 16 20.66 -1.44 -20.69
N THR A 17 21.15 -0.29 -21.16
CA THR A 17 21.98 -0.20 -22.36
C THR A 17 23.31 0.48 -22.11
N ALA A 18 24.36 0.06 -22.82
CA ALA A 18 25.65 0.73 -22.89
C ALA A 18 25.74 1.72 -24.09
N ARG A 19 24.76 1.70 -24.99
CA ARG A 19 24.75 2.53 -26.19
C ARG A 19 24.26 3.95 -25.90
N GLN A 20 25.01 4.93 -26.33
CA GLN A 20 24.76 6.36 -26.09
C GLN A 20 24.12 7.10 -27.26
N GLU A 21 23.97 6.43 -28.42
CA GLU A 21 23.47 7.09 -29.61
C GLU A 21 21.97 7.41 -29.54
N PRO A 22 21.56 8.63 -29.93
CA PRO A 22 20.16 9.05 -29.86
C PRO A 22 19.23 8.19 -30.71
N GLU A 23 19.68 7.67 -31.83
CA GLU A 23 18.92 6.84 -32.77
C GLU A 23 18.52 5.51 -32.16
N ASP A 24 19.38 4.86 -31.37
CA ASP A 24 19.10 3.63 -30.66
C ASP A 24 18.02 3.80 -29.55
N LYS A 25 17.89 5.03 -29.00
CA LYS A 25 16.83 5.33 -28.00
C LYS A 25 15.46 5.44 -28.65
N PHE A 26 15.38 6.09 -29.82
CA PHE A 26 14.11 6.22 -30.55
C PHE A 26 13.62 4.85 -31.04
N GLU A 27 14.50 4.03 -31.61
CA GLU A 27 14.17 2.67 -32.05
C GLU A 27 13.70 1.79 -30.89
N GLY A 28 14.23 1.99 -29.70
CA GLY A 28 13.83 1.26 -28.51
C GLY A 28 12.44 1.65 -27.99
N PHE A 29 12.08 2.95 -27.98
CA PHE A 29 10.71 3.39 -27.60
C PHE A 29 9.68 2.91 -28.62
N GLU A 30 9.99 2.94 -29.92
CA GLU A 30 9.13 2.34 -30.96
C GLU A 30 8.94 0.83 -30.78
N ASN A 31 9.89 0.15 -30.16
CA ASN A 31 9.81 -1.27 -29.85
C ASN A 31 9.02 -1.59 -28.57
N GLY A 32 8.53 -0.56 -27.84
CA GLY A 32 7.65 -0.71 -26.70
C GLY A 32 8.34 -0.86 -25.33
N ALA A 33 9.55 -0.32 -25.14
CA ALA A 33 10.12 -0.19 -23.80
C ALA A 33 9.44 0.95 -23.02
N ASP A 34 9.33 0.78 -21.71
CA ASP A 34 8.71 1.78 -20.82
C ASP A 34 9.71 2.84 -20.35
N ASP A 35 10.99 2.49 -20.25
CA ASP A 35 12.10 3.41 -19.98
C ASP A 35 13.47 2.78 -20.34
N TYR A 36 14.52 3.62 -20.34
CA TYR A 36 15.91 3.27 -20.62
C TYR A 36 16.83 3.78 -19.52
N LEU A 37 17.83 2.97 -19.18
CA LEU A 37 18.88 3.35 -18.25
C LEU A 37 20.25 3.05 -18.88
N LEU A 38 21.08 4.08 -18.98
CA LEU A 38 22.43 3.99 -19.54
C LEU A 38 23.40 3.42 -18.52
N LYS A 39 24.27 2.51 -18.95
CA LYS A 39 25.42 2.03 -18.18
C LYS A 39 26.62 2.97 -18.39
N PRO A 40 27.38 3.31 -17.29
CA PRO A 40 27.20 2.92 -15.90
C PRO A 40 26.07 3.72 -15.22
N PHE A 41 25.31 3.11 -14.29
CA PHE A 41 24.25 3.76 -13.54
C PHE A 41 24.42 3.53 -12.04
N LEU A 42 23.85 4.42 -11.24
CA LEU A 42 23.80 4.25 -9.79
C LEU A 42 22.63 3.33 -9.39
N PRO A 43 22.80 2.44 -8.41
CA PRO A 43 21.73 1.58 -7.94
C PRO A 43 20.45 2.34 -7.55
N LYS A 44 20.60 3.54 -6.97
CA LYS A 44 19.45 4.41 -6.63
C LYS A 44 18.69 4.87 -7.89
N GLU A 45 19.37 5.19 -8.97
CA GLU A 45 18.73 5.60 -10.23
C GLU A 45 17.89 4.47 -10.80
N LEU A 46 18.43 3.25 -10.81
CA LEU A 46 17.69 2.06 -11.23
C LEU A 46 16.41 1.89 -10.39
N LEU A 47 16.53 2.00 -9.07
CA LEU A 47 15.40 1.84 -8.16
C LEU A 47 14.29 2.86 -8.43
N PHE A 48 14.63 4.16 -8.55
CA PHE A 48 13.67 5.23 -8.85
C PHE A 48 12.95 5.02 -10.18
N ARG A 49 13.66 4.55 -11.22
CA ARG A 49 13.04 4.28 -12.53
C ARG A 49 12.09 3.09 -12.47
N VAL A 50 12.49 2.01 -11.80
CA VAL A 50 11.62 0.84 -11.60
C VAL A 50 10.35 1.22 -10.84
N GLU A 51 10.46 1.97 -9.74
CA GLU A 51 9.30 2.46 -8.99
C GLU A 51 8.37 3.34 -9.85
N ALA A 52 8.94 4.25 -10.65
CA ALA A 52 8.17 5.12 -11.54
C ALA A 52 7.43 4.33 -12.63
N ILE A 53 8.08 3.31 -13.21
CA ILE A 53 7.47 2.42 -14.21
C ILE A 53 6.35 1.61 -13.58
N LEU A 54 6.59 0.99 -12.42
CA LEU A 54 5.58 0.19 -11.71
C LEU A 54 4.38 1.02 -11.31
N LYS A 55 4.58 2.25 -10.85
CA LYS A 55 3.50 3.18 -10.50
C LYS A 55 2.63 3.55 -11.70
N ARG A 56 3.21 3.64 -12.90
CA ARG A 56 2.48 3.93 -14.15
C ARG A 56 1.79 2.69 -14.72
N ALA A 57 2.49 1.56 -14.74
CA ALA A 57 1.99 0.31 -15.32
C ALA A 57 0.91 -0.36 -14.46
N TYR A 58 1.06 -0.22 -13.16
CA TYR A 58 0.10 -0.69 -12.16
C TYR A 58 -0.36 0.52 -11.34
N PRO A 59 -1.17 1.42 -11.93
CA PRO A 59 -1.83 2.45 -11.14
C PRO A 59 -2.52 1.70 -10.01
N LYS A 60 -2.20 2.07 -8.77
CA LYS A 60 -2.77 1.42 -7.59
C LYS A 60 -4.26 1.33 -7.84
N ALA A 61 -4.75 0.12 -8.10
CA ALA A 61 -6.18 -0.14 -8.17
C ALA A 61 -6.78 0.54 -6.95
N CYS A 62 -7.79 1.36 -7.15
CA CYS A 62 -8.46 2.15 -6.13
C CYS A 62 -8.31 1.44 -4.77
N ARG A 63 -7.45 1.94 -3.88
CA ARG A 63 -7.03 1.22 -2.66
C ARG A 63 -8.16 1.28 -1.64
N ARG A 64 -9.27 0.66 -2.02
CA ARG A 64 -10.45 0.56 -1.17
C ARG A 64 -10.44 -0.74 -0.40
N ILE A 65 -10.65 -0.62 0.91
CA ILE A 65 -10.85 -1.76 1.79
C ILE A 65 -12.35 -1.88 2.05
N TYR A 66 -12.90 -3.03 1.68
CA TYR A 66 -14.31 -3.35 1.94
C TYR A 66 -14.39 -4.10 3.27
N LEU A 67 -14.98 -3.46 4.27
CA LEU A 67 -15.22 -4.01 5.60
C LEU A 67 -16.70 -4.44 5.73
N GLU A 68 -17.06 -4.99 6.87
CA GLU A 68 -18.44 -5.46 7.09
C GLU A 68 -19.46 -4.32 7.02
N ALA A 69 -19.18 -3.22 7.70
CA ALA A 69 -20.08 -2.06 7.79
C ALA A 69 -19.61 -0.81 7.06
N ALA A 70 -18.39 -0.81 6.48
CA ALA A 70 -17.77 0.40 5.92
C ALA A 70 -16.89 0.12 4.72
N VAL A 71 -16.66 1.13 3.90
CA VAL A 71 -15.66 1.14 2.84
C VAL A 71 -14.62 2.20 3.18
N VAL A 72 -13.36 1.82 3.18
CA VAL A 72 -12.23 2.72 3.44
C VAL A 72 -11.54 3.02 2.12
N ASP A 73 -11.38 4.29 1.80
CA ASP A 73 -10.55 4.75 0.69
C ASP A 73 -9.18 5.19 1.26
N LEU A 74 -8.14 4.41 0.95
CA LEU A 74 -6.79 4.69 1.43
C LEU A 74 -6.10 5.84 0.70
N GLU A 75 -6.61 6.26 -0.45
CA GLU A 75 -6.04 7.39 -1.21
C GLU A 75 -6.54 8.71 -0.66
N THR A 76 -7.83 8.80 -0.33
CA THR A 76 -8.43 10.00 0.26
C THR A 76 -8.33 10.02 1.79
N ALA A 77 -7.92 8.91 2.40
CA ALA A 77 -7.94 8.72 3.86
C ALA A 77 -9.32 8.94 4.47
N GLU A 78 -10.34 8.34 3.86
CA GLU A 78 -11.73 8.48 4.25
C GLU A 78 -12.40 7.13 4.46
N VAL A 79 -13.33 7.09 5.42
CA VAL A 79 -14.21 5.95 5.68
C VAL A 79 -15.63 6.35 5.34
N CYS A 80 -16.28 5.60 4.48
CA CYS A 80 -17.70 5.74 4.20
C CYS A 80 -18.48 4.62 4.91
N ARG A 81 -19.40 5.01 5.81
CA ARG A 81 -20.33 4.13 6.50
C ARG A 81 -21.71 4.74 6.53
N ASP A 82 -22.72 4.00 6.08
CA ASP A 82 -24.12 4.44 6.02
C ASP A 82 -24.33 5.79 5.30
N GLY A 83 -23.50 6.06 4.27
CA GLY A 83 -23.52 7.32 3.52
C GLY A 83 -22.83 8.49 4.23
N ILE A 84 -22.28 8.28 5.41
CA ILE A 84 -21.53 9.28 6.18
C ILE A 84 -20.04 9.05 5.94
N VAL A 85 -19.29 10.14 5.67
CA VAL A 85 -17.86 10.11 5.45
C VAL A 85 -17.12 10.59 6.70
N PHE A 86 -16.19 9.78 7.17
CA PHE A 86 -15.31 10.07 8.31
C PHE A 86 -13.87 10.19 7.83
N PRO A 87 -13.16 11.29 8.10
CA PRO A 87 -11.75 11.39 7.78
C PRO A 87 -10.91 10.53 8.72
N LEU A 88 -9.84 9.93 8.19
CA LEU A 88 -8.82 9.23 8.97
C LEU A 88 -7.67 10.17 9.30
N THR A 89 -7.16 10.07 10.51
CA THR A 89 -5.88 10.70 10.86
C THR A 89 -4.72 9.91 10.24
N ALA A 90 -3.54 10.54 10.13
CA ALA A 90 -2.37 9.88 9.57
C ALA A 90 -2.01 8.56 10.29
N LYS A 91 -2.13 8.54 11.63
CA LYS A 91 -1.87 7.34 12.43
C LYS A 91 -2.91 6.25 12.22
N GLU A 92 -4.18 6.62 12.11
CA GLU A 92 -5.26 5.68 11.81
C GLU A 92 -5.11 5.07 10.41
N LEU A 93 -4.72 5.88 9.42
CA LEU A 93 -4.42 5.42 8.07
C LEU A 93 -3.25 4.42 8.06
N CYS A 94 -2.12 4.75 8.71
CA CYS A 94 -0.98 3.86 8.83
C CYS A 94 -1.35 2.52 9.50
N LEU A 95 -2.15 2.55 10.55
CA LEU A 95 -2.64 1.34 11.22
C LEU A 95 -3.49 0.48 10.30
N LEU A 96 -4.44 1.09 9.59
CA LEU A 96 -5.30 0.37 8.63
C LEU A 96 -4.51 -0.22 7.47
N GLU A 97 -3.56 0.52 6.90
CA GLU A 97 -2.69 0.00 5.85
C GLU A 97 -1.90 -1.22 6.34
N LYS A 98 -1.28 -1.13 7.52
CA LYS A 98 -0.52 -2.24 8.11
C LYS A 98 -1.37 -3.46 8.39
N LEU A 99 -2.55 -3.26 8.93
CA LEU A 99 -3.52 -4.33 9.20
C LEU A 99 -4.05 -4.95 7.90
N TYR A 100 -4.30 -4.14 6.87
CA TYR A 100 -4.80 -4.60 5.57
C TYR A 100 -3.75 -5.40 4.78
N GLU A 101 -2.48 -4.98 4.82
CA GLU A 101 -1.36 -5.76 4.26
C GLU A 101 -1.28 -7.17 4.85
N ASN A 102 -1.75 -7.32 6.09
CA ASN A 102 -1.78 -8.57 6.82
C ASN A 102 -3.22 -9.07 7.07
N ALA A 103 -4.16 -8.72 6.19
CA ALA A 103 -5.57 -9.06 6.36
C ALA A 103 -5.77 -10.56 6.64
N GLY A 104 -6.61 -10.87 7.62
CA GLY A 104 -6.84 -12.24 8.10
C GLY A 104 -5.76 -12.80 9.04
N LYS A 105 -4.60 -12.15 9.16
CA LYS A 105 -3.52 -12.54 10.07
C LYS A 105 -3.50 -11.66 11.33
N ILE A 106 -2.87 -12.16 12.39
CA ILE A 106 -2.65 -11.38 13.60
C ILE A 106 -1.47 -10.44 13.39
N VAL A 107 -1.67 -9.15 13.65
CA VAL A 107 -0.61 -8.15 13.74
C VAL A 107 -0.39 -7.84 15.21
N THR A 108 0.84 -8.02 15.68
CA THR A 108 1.16 -7.87 17.11
C THR A 108 1.06 -6.42 17.58
N THR A 109 0.77 -6.23 18.87
CA THR A 109 0.75 -4.91 19.49
C THR A 109 2.05 -4.14 19.26
N GLY A 110 3.21 -4.81 19.41
CA GLY A 110 4.52 -4.20 19.15
C GLY A 110 4.66 -3.69 17.72
N THR A 111 4.32 -4.51 16.72
CA THR A 111 4.37 -4.10 15.30
C THR A 111 3.47 -2.89 15.01
N LEU A 112 2.29 -2.83 15.60
CA LEU A 112 1.38 -1.69 15.42
C LEU A 112 1.90 -0.43 16.12
N CYS A 113 2.47 -0.56 17.33
CA CYS A 113 3.11 0.55 18.03
C CYS A 113 4.29 1.11 17.23
N GLU A 114 5.17 0.25 16.70
CA GLU A 114 6.25 0.68 15.80
C GLU A 114 5.72 1.43 14.58
N THR A 115 4.63 0.97 13.99
CA THR A 115 4.03 1.60 12.81
C THR A 115 3.61 3.06 13.07
N ILE A 116 3.13 3.37 14.27
CA ILE A 116 2.61 4.71 14.60
C ILE A 116 3.60 5.61 15.36
N CYS A 117 4.62 5.03 15.99
CA CYS A 117 5.54 5.74 16.87
C CYS A 117 7.03 5.59 16.47
N GLY A 118 7.35 4.68 15.54
CA GLY A 118 8.73 4.34 15.18
C GLY A 118 9.41 3.44 16.21
N GLU A 119 10.74 3.44 16.23
CA GLU A 119 11.55 2.50 17.03
C GLU A 119 11.42 2.67 18.56
N PHE A 120 10.99 3.83 19.04
CA PHE A 120 10.86 4.15 20.48
C PHE A 120 9.39 4.06 20.94
N TRP A 121 8.78 2.89 20.81
CA TRP A 121 7.35 2.70 21.11
C TRP A 121 7.06 2.23 22.54
N GLU A 122 8.06 1.93 23.36
CA GLU A 122 7.85 1.47 24.73
C GLU A 122 6.97 2.46 25.54
N GLY A 123 5.88 1.96 26.11
CA GLY A 123 4.89 2.76 26.83
C GLY A 123 3.76 3.36 25.99
N TYR A 124 3.73 3.14 24.66
CA TYR A 124 2.68 3.65 23.76
C TYR A 124 1.49 2.71 23.56
N GLU A 125 1.41 1.60 24.28
CA GLU A 125 0.33 0.62 24.16
C GLU A 125 -1.05 1.23 24.46
N SER A 126 -1.14 2.13 25.44
CA SER A 126 -2.37 2.89 25.74
C SER A 126 -2.78 3.82 24.60
N THR A 127 -1.82 4.42 23.91
CA THR A 127 -2.03 5.26 22.74
C THR A 127 -2.54 4.45 21.57
N LEU A 128 -1.98 3.25 21.34
CA LEU A 128 -2.51 2.32 20.34
C LEU A 128 -3.97 1.97 20.61
N GLY A 129 -4.30 1.63 21.85
CA GLY A 129 -5.69 1.32 22.25
C GLY A 129 -6.65 2.45 21.92
N THR A 130 -6.24 3.71 22.11
CA THR A 130 -7.02 4.88 21.76
C THR A 130 -7.24 4.98 20.25
N HIS A 131 -6.21 4.80 19.43
CA HIS A 131 -6.34 4.82 17.97
C HIS A 131 -7.20 3.67 17.45
N ILE A 132 -7.08 2.48 18.01
CA ILE A 132 -7.93 1.32 17.68
C ILE A 132 -9.40 1.62 18.01
N ARG A 133 -9.67 2.26 19.15
CA ARG A 133 -11.03 2.65 19.53
C ARG A 133 -11.60 3.67 18.52
N HIS A 134 -10.87 4.71 18.18
CA HIS A 134 -11.31 5.72 17.20
C HIS A 134 -11.53 5.10 15.81
N LEU A 135 -10.67 4.17 15.39
CA LEU A 135 -10.88 3.43 14.15
C LEU A 135 -12.20 2.64 14.19
N ARG A 136 -12.47 1.89 15.27
CA ARG A 136 -13.72 1.14 15.42
C ARG A 136 -14.94 2.04 15.39
N GLU A 137 -14.89 3.22 16.01
CA GLU A 137 -15.97 4.21 15.97
C GLU A 137 -16.31 4.63 14.52
N LYS A 138 -15.34 4.61 13.61
CA LYS A 138 -15.51 4.98 12.19
C LYS A 138 -15.91 3.80 11.31
N ILE A 139 -15.33 2.61 11.54
CA ILE A 139 -15.45 1.46 10.62
C ILE A 139 -16.45 0.40 11.04
N GLU A 140 -16.83 0.33 12.32
CA GLU A 140 -17.74 -0.70 12.87
C GLU A 140 -19.15 -0.13 13.07
N GLU A 141 -20.15 -0.96 12.86
CA GLU A 141 -21.52 -0.62 13.26
C GLU A 141 -21.64 -0.51 14.78
N ASN A 142 -21.03 -1.45 15.50
CA ASN A 142 -20.92 -1.43 16.94
C ASN A 142 -19.45 -1.56 17.40
N PRO A 143 -18.81 -0.44 17.82
CA PRO A 143 -17.41 -0.45 18.24
C PRO A 143 -17.09 -1.39 19.40
N SER A 144 -18.08 -1.68 20.26
CA SER A 144 -17.93 -2.59 21.41
C SER A 144 -18.02 -4.07 21.03
N LYS A 145 -18.54 -4.36 19.84
CA LYS A 145 -18.62 -5.71 19.24
C LYS A 145 -18.07 -5.70 17.82
N PRO A 146 -16.77 -5.44 17.67
CA PRO A 146 -16.16 -5.27 16.35
C PRO A 146 -16.19 -6.56 15.55
N GLN A 147 -16.51 -6.46 14.27
CA GLN A 147 -16.54 -7.56 13.32
C GLN A 147 -15.37 -7.50 12.34
N SER A 148 -14.92 -6.31 11.97
CA SER A 148 -13.80 -6.12 11.03
C SER A 148 -12.47 -6.01 11.76
N LEU A 149 -12.35 -5.19 12.79
CA LEU A 149 -11.10 -4.97 13.54
C LEU A 149 -11.19 -5.63 14.92
N VAL A 150 -10.78 -6.88 15.00
CA VAL A 150 -10.94 -7.74 16.17
C VAL A 150 -9.68 -7.77 17.03
N THR A 151 -9.87 -7.72 18.36
CA THR A 151 -8.77 -7.94 19.32
C THR A 151 -8.50 -9.43 19.48
N VAL A 152 -7.23 -9.82 19.37
CA VAL A 152 -6.74 -11.15 19.74
C VAL A 152 -5.99 -11.02 21.07
N ARG A 153 -6.65 -11.44 22.15
CA ARG A 153 -6.14 -11.23 23.52
C ARG A 153 -4.73 -11.76 23.71
N GLY A 154 -3.87 -10.91 24.28
CA GLY A 154 -2.47 -11.23 24.56
C GLY A 154 -1.54 -11.22 23.33
N LEU A 155 -2.05 -10.99 22.12
CA LEU A 155 -1.26 -11.04 20.89
C LEU A 155 -1.30 -9.71 20.12
N GLY A 156 -2.48 -9.17 19.83
CA GLY A 156 -2.62 -7.97 19.02
C GLY A 156 -3.99 -7.85 18.38
N TYR A 157 -4.02 -7.51 17.10
CA TYR A 157 -5.25 -7.24 16.36
C TYR A 157 -5.29 -7.96 15.02
N ARG A 158 -6.49 -8.20 14.51
CA ARG A 158 -6.72 -8.82 13.22
C ARG A 158 -7.78 -8.05 12.44
N LEU A 159 -7.50 -7.75 11.19
CA LEU A 159 -8.46 -7.13 10.30
C LEU A 159 -9.08 -8.19 9.37
N PHE A 160 -10.40 -8.22 9.32
CA PHE A 160 -11.16 -8.97 8.32
C PHE A 160 -11.68 -7.99 7.28
N ALA A 161 -11.28 -8.18 6.03
CA ALA A 161 -11.75 -7.42 4.89
C ALA A 161 -12.46 -8.36 3.91
N ARG A 162 -13.51 -7.86 3.25
CA ARG A 162 -14.17 -8.56 2.15
C ARG A 162 -13.25 -8.48 0.90
N ARG A 163 -13.21 -9.52 0.15
CA ARG A 163 -12.53 -9.57 -1.15
C ARG A 163 -13.45 -9.11 -2.25
#